data_5379c92af2dbea89394c8014666e4c62
#
_entry.id   5379c92af2dbea89394c8014666e4c62
#
_cell.length_a   1.000
_cell.length_b   1.000
_cell.length_c   1.000
_cell.angle_alpha   90.00
_cell.angle_beta   90.00
_cell.angle_gamma   90.00
#
_symmetry.space_group_name_H-M   'P 1'
#
loop_
_entity.id
_entity.type
_entity.pdbx_description
1 polymer ?
#
loop_
_entity_poly.entity_id
_entity_poly.type
_entity_poly.pdbx_seq_one_letter_code
_entity_poly.pdbx_strand_id
1 'polypeptide(L)'
;EIQMIQKNQGSLDNYYSSAIPTTQGLNATFRSHLIFDEEINGAKQGSLFRSVQEAGWRGIFMNASSQYYSNEVREYPQQFGMQEYYAKEYLQDLGYSGASGWGYHNDVLYKETLRLLEAGRKDKMLLVTKTLDMHQPYPYYGISWENMPPAVRDHELVTIRGMYWVDQTLKNFFEEAEAKGLMD
;
A
#
# COMPACT_ATOMS: atom_id res chain seq x y z
N GLU A 1 11.57 -8.79 -11.52
CA GLU A 1 11.96 -7.75 -10.53
C GLU A 1 11.87 -8.27 -9.10
N ILE A 2 10.82 -8.98 -8.73
CA ILE A 2 10.74 -9.66 -7.43
C ILE A 2 12.01 -10.48 -7.16
N GLN A 3 12.54 -11.17 -8.17
CA GLN A 3 13.81 -11.92 -8.06
C GLN A 3 15.02 -11.03 -7.75
N MET A 4 15.05 -9.79 -8.24
CA MET A 4 16.11 -8.83 -7.93
C MET A 4 16.04 -8.35 -6.48
N ILE A 5 14.84 -8.08 -5.99
CA ILE A 5 14.61 -7.75 -4.58
C ILE A 5 15.03 -8.92 -3.68
N GLN A 6 14.61 -10.14 -3.99
CA GLN A 6 14.97 -11.35 -3.26
C GLN A 6 16.48 -11.61 -3.21
N LYS A 7 17.20 -11.24 -4.26
CA LYS A 7 18.66 -11.43 -4.34
C LYS A 7 19.42 -10.50 -3.38
N ASN A 8 18.90 -9.30 -3.15
CA ASN A 8 19.56 -8.24 -2.37
C ASN A 8 18.95 -8.06 -0.97
N GLN A 9 17.79 -8.63 -0.72
CA GLN A 9 17.01 -8.52 0.50
C GLN A 9 16.64 -9.94 0.99
N GLY A 10 16.16 -10.05 2.22
CA GLY A 10 15.59 -11.31 2.69
C GLY A 10 14.28 -11.66 1.98
N SER A 11 14.03 -12.95 1.76
CA SER A 11 12.76 -13.44 1.23
C SER A 11 12.13 -14.47 2.17
N LEU A 12 10.80 -14.55 2.14
CA LEU A 12 9.99 -15.51 2.87
C LEU A 12 9.24 -16.39 1.87
N ASP A 13 9.62 -17.65 1.77
CA ASP A 13 9.05 -18.59 0.78
C ASP A 13 7.63 -19.07 1.14
N ASN A 14 7.31 -19.06 2.44
CA ASN A 14 6.03 -19.53 2.97
C ASN A 14 5.32 -18.43 3.77
N TYR A 15 5.03 -17.33 3.12
CA TYR A 15 4.28 -16.22 3.73
C TYR A 15 2.82 -16.25 3.27
N TYR A 16 1.90 -16.29 4.23
CA TYR A 16 0.47 -16.26 3.98
C TYR A 16 -0.16 -15.10 4.74
N SER A 17 -1.19 -14.49 4.15
CA SER A 17 -2.00 -13.51 4.87
C SER A 17 -2.64 -14.17 6.09
N SER A 18 -2.52 -13.53 7.25
CA SER A 18 -3.10 -14.03 8.49
C SER A 18 -4.62 -13.96 8.52
N ALA A 19 -5.21 -13.11 7.70
CA ALA A 19 -6.67 -12.95 7.64
C ALA A 19 -7.13 -12.31 6.32
N ILE A 20 -8.37 -12.56 5.96
CA ILE A 20 -9.14 -11.98 4.85
C ILE A 20 -10.53 -11.57 5.36
N PRO A 21 -11.20 -10.55 4.82
CA PRO A 21 -10.73 -9.61 3.78
C PRO A 21 -9.70 -8.58 4.29
N THR A 22 -9.41 -7.56 3.47
CA THR A 22 -8.35 -6.55 3.73
C THR A 22 -8.42 -5.95 5.13
N THR A 23 -9.59 -5.58 5.64
CA THR A 23 -9.74 -4.98 6.98
C THR A 23 -9.24 -5.92 8.08
N GLN A 24 -9.54 -7.21 7.99
CA GLN A 24 -9.05 -8.20 8.95
C GLN A 24 -7.55 -8.45 8.79
N GLY A 25 -7.03 -8.44 7.56
CA GLY A 25 -5.60 -8.51 7.28
C GLY A 25 -4.83 -7.33 7.89
N LEU A 26 -5.35 -6.11 7.78
CA LEU A 26 -4.78 -4.91 8.40
C LEU A 26 -4.81 -5.00 9.93
N ASN A 27 -5.90 -5.50 10.53
CA ASN A 27 -5.97 -5.74 11.96
C ASN A 27 -4.92 -6.75 12.42
N ALA A 28 -4.78 -7.87 11.71
CA ALA A 28 -3.75 -8.87 12.01
C ALA A 28 -2.34 -8.27 11.91
N THR A 29 -2.08 -7.47 10.87
CA THR A 29 -0.77 -6.87 10.63
C THR A 29 -0.43 -5.79 11.65
N PHE A 30 -1.36 -4.87 11.94
CA PHE A 30 -1.06 -3.70 12.77
C PHE A 30 -1.30 -3.93 14.25
N ARG A 31 -2.16 -4.87 14.62
CA ARG A 31 -2.55 -5.12 16.02
C ARG A 31 -2.13 -6.51 16.51
N SER A 32 -1.54 -7.34 15.64
CA SER A 32 -1.20 -8.74 15.92
C SER A 32 -2.40 -9.54 16.46
N HIS A 33 -3.61 -9.23 15.95
CA HIS A 33 -4.84 -9.79 16.45
C HIS A 33 -5.73 -10.29 15.32
N LEU A 34 -6.17 -11.54 15.44
CA LEU A 34 -7.18 -12.12 14.56
C LEU A 34 -8.56 -11.83 15.17
N ILE A 35 -9.35 -10.98 14.51
CA ILE A 35 -10.70 -10.67 14.98
C ILE A 35 -11.62 -11.81 14.57
N PHE A 36 -11.86 -12.74 15.49
CA PHE A 36 -12.97 -13.67 15.43
C PHE A 36 -14.11 -13.31 16.38
N ASP A 37 -13.88 -12.35 17.30
CA ASP A 37 -14.85 -11.89 18.28
C ASP A 37 -15.15 -10.40 18.12
N GLU A 38 -16.43 -10.06 18.04
CA GLU A 38 -16.96 -8.68 18.02
C GLU A 38 -16.74 -7.91 19.36
N GLU A 39 -16.26 -8.57 20.39
CA GLU A 39 -16.19 -8.02 21.76
C GLU A 39 -14.94 -7.20 22.08
N ILE A 40 -14.06 -6.91 21.13
CA ILE A 40 -12.89 -6.07 21.44
C ILE A 40 -13.22 -4.58 21.19
N ASN A 41 -14.36 -4.15 21.64
CA ASN A 41 -14.70 -2.74 21.73
C ASN A 41 -14.13 -2.17 23.05
N GLY A 42 -13.14 -1.30 22.95
CA GLY A 42 -12.80 -0.35 24.02
C GLY A 42 -11.46 -0.49 24.71
N ALA A 43 -10.69 -1.55 24.55
CA ALA A 43 -9.33 -1.56 25.07
C ALA A 43 -8.41 -0.71 24.18
N LYS A 44 -7.59 0.12 24.78
CA LYS A 44 -6.43 0.75 24.12
C LYS A 44 -5.42 -0.36 23.77
N GLN A 45 -5.75 -1.16 22.78
CA GLN A 45 -4.86 -2.22 22.32
C GLN A 45 -3.66 -1.58 21.63
N GLY A 46 -2.49 -2.17 21.86
CA GLY A 46 -1.28 -1.81 21.15
C GLY A 46 -1.47 -1.94 19.64
N SER A 47 -0.79 -1.13 18.88
CA SER A 47 -0.68 -1.27 17.43
C SER A 47 0.70 -0.85 16.98
N LEU A 48 1.10 -1.32 15.80
CA LEU A 48 2.37 -0.92 15.21
C LEU A 48 2.51 0.62 15.16
N PHE A 49 1.48 1.33 14.72
CA PHE A 49 1.49 2.80 14.65
C PHE A 49 1.64 3.45 16.02
N ARG A 50 0.97 2.94 17.05
CA ARG A 50 1.10 3.48 18.42
C ARG A 50 2.49 3.23 18.98
N SER A 51 3.03 2.03 18.76
CA SER A 51 4.37 1.68 19.23
C SER A 51 5.45 2.55 18.60
N VAL A 52 5.38 2.81 17.29
CA VAL A 52 6.35 3.69 16.64
C VAL A 52 6.16 5.16 17.07
N GLN A 53 4.93 5.58 17.31
CA GLN A 53 4.64 6.92 17.85
C GLN A 53 5.21 7.13 19.25
N GLU A 54 5.06 6.15 20.14
CA GLU A 54 5.66 6.15 21.48
C GLU A 54 7.19 6.20 21.42
N ALA A 55 7.79 5.62 20.37
CA ALA A 55 9.21 5.71 20.08
C ALA A 55 9.65 7.03 19.39
N GLY A 56 8.73 7.98 19.25
CA GLY A 56 8.99 9.29 18.62
C GLY A 56 9.03 9.27 17.10
N TRP A 57 8.42 8.28 16.46
CA TRP A 57 8.27 8.20 15.01
C TRP A 57 6.93 8.79 14.56
N ARG A 58 6.91 9.30 13.36
CA ARG A 58 5.70 9.73 12.67
C ARG A 58 5.07 8.56 11.94
N GLY A 59 3.80 8.30 12.17
CA GLY A 59 3.06 7.19 11.55
C GLY A 59 2.10 7.69 10.48
N ILE A 60 2.33 7.33 9.23
CA ILE A 60 1.54 7.73 8.07
C ILE A 60 0.95 6.49 7.39
N PHE A 61 -0.34 6.54 7.09
CA PHE A 61 -1.00 5.54 6.26
C PHE A 61 -1.55 6.19 4.99
N MET A 62 -1.10 5.70 3.84
CA MET A 62 -1.57 6.16 2.54
C MET A 62 -2.39 5.06 1.86
N ASN A 63 -3.61 5.41 1.47
CA ASN A 63 -4.57 4.51 0.85
C ASN A 63 -4.89 4.97 -0.58
N ALA A 64 -4.81 4.07 -1.54
CA ALA A 64 -5.17 4.36 -2.92
C ALA A 64 -6.67 4.59 -3.11
N SER A 65 -7.53 3.99 -2.28
CA SER A 65 -8.98 4.11 -2.36
C SER A 65 -9.54 5.32 -1.62
N SER A 66 -10.84 5.60 -1.83
CA SER A 66 -11.52 6.70 -1.14
C SER A 66 -11.53 6.53 0.37
N GLN A 67 -11.31 7.63 1.09
CA GLN A 67 -11.39 7.66 2.56
C GLN A 67 -12.79 7.38 3.10
N TYR A 68 -13.81 7.57 2.27
CA TYR A 68 -15.20 7.33 2.66
C TYR A 68 -15.63 5.88 2.46
N TYR A 69 -14.81 5.06 1.81
CA TYR A 69 -15.10 3.65 1.68
C TYR A 69 -15.08 2.99 3.07
N SER A 70 -16.19 2.34 3.44
CA SER A 70 -16.35 1.72 4.76
C SER A 70 -15.99 2.62 5.94
N ASN A 71 -16.10 3.96 5.80
CA ASN A 71 -15.77 4.94 6.83
C ASN A 71 -14.30 4.87 7.34
N GLU A 72 -13.38 4.44 6.51
CA GLU A 72 -11.97 4.20 6.86
C GLU A 72 -11.28 5.45 7.44
N VAL A 73 -11.63 6.64 6.95
CA VAL A 73 -11.07 7.92 7.44
C VAL A 73 -11.27 8.13 8.94
N ARG A 74 -12.34 7.62 9.50
CA ARG A 74 -12.64 7.73 10.94
C ARG A 74 -12.13 6.51 11.69
N GLU A 75 -12.37 5.33 11.15
CA GLU A 75 -12.12 4.08 11.86
C GLU A 75 -10.64 3.72 11.93
N TYR A 76 -9.88 3.85 10.85
CA TYR A 76 -8.48 3.44 10.82
C TYR A 76 -7.58 4.23 11.79
N PRO A 77 -7.64 5.59 11.84
CA PRO A 77 -6.88 6.33 12.84
C PRO A 77 -7.26 5.97 14.28
N GLN A 78 -8.54 5.72 14.55
CA GLN A 78 -8.99 5.31 15.87
C GLN A 78 -8.52 3.91 16.25
N GLN A 79 -8.64 2.96 15.35
CA GLN A 79 -8.28 1.56 15.58
C GLN A 79 -6.77 1.35 15.62
N PHE A 80 -6.05 1.88 14.64
CA PHE A 80 -4.63 1.61 14.46
C PHE A 80 -3.71 2.69 15.03
N GLY A 81 -4.24 3.91 15.23
CA GLY A 81 -3.50 5.01 15.86
C GLY A 81 -2.49 5.70 14.94
N MET A 82 -2.64 5.60 13.59
CA MET A 82 -1.82 6.41 12.69
C MET A 82 -2.12 7.89 12.91
N GLN A 83 -1.08 8.72 12.86
CA GLN A 83 -1.19 10.18 13.04
C GLN A 83 -1.71 10.87 11.78
N GLU A 84 -1.38 10.32 10.63
CA GLU A 84 -1.77 10.85 9.34
C GLU A 84 -2.38 9.75 8.48
N TYR A 85 -3.52 10.08 7.90
CA TYR A 85 -4.24 9.19 6.99
C TYR A 85 -4.51 9.95 5.70
N TYR A 86 -3.91 9.50 4.61
CA TYR A 86 -4.05 10.04 3.27
C TYR A 86 -4.76 9.04 2.36
N ALA A 87 -5.68 9.52 1.56
CA ALA A 87 -6.47 8.68 0.69
C ALA A 87 -6.67 9.32 -0.70
N LYS A 88 -7.54 8.76 -1.52
CA LYS A 88 -7.85 9.26 -2.87
C LYS A 88 -8.07 10.78 -2.90
N GLU A 89 -8.83 11.31 -1.95
CA GLU A 89 -9.22 12.72 -1.91
C GLU A 89 -8.00 13.62 -1.71
N TYR A 90 -7.06 13.22 -0.86
CA TYR A 90 -5.79 13.91 -0.69
C TYR A 90 -4.99 13.97 -1.99
N LEU A 91 -4.92 12.87 -2.74
CA LEU A 91 -4.24 12.84 -4.04
C LEU A 91 -4.95 13.72 -5.08
N GLN A 92 -6.27 13.80 -5.02
CA GLN A 92 -7.06 14.72 -5.86
C GLN A 92 -6.75 16.18 -5.55
N ASP A 93 -6.68 16.55 -4.27
CA ASP A 93 -6.35 17.90 -3.82
C ASP A 93 -4.94 18.34 -4.23
N LEU A 94 -4.02 17.39 -4.36
CA LEU A 94 -2.68 17.61 -4.92
C LEU A 94 -2.66 17.75 -6.45
N GLY A 95 -3.79 17.56 -7.13
CA GLY A 95 -3.91 17.70 -8.58
C GLY A 95 -3.56 16.45 -9.37
N TYR A 96 -3.42 15.28 -8.74
CA TYR A 96 -3.25 14.04 -9.47
C TYR A 96 -4.50 13.72 -10.29
N SER A 97 -4.31 13.26 -11.54
CA SER A 97 -5.36 12.83 -12.46
C SER A 97 -5.39 11.31 -12.61
N GLY A 98 -6.41 10.79 -13.29
CA GLY A 98 -6.47 9.36 -13.63
C GLY A 98 -7.05 8.46 -12.54
N ALA A 99 -7.77 9.02 -11.56
CA ALA A 99 -8.49 8.21 -10.59
C ALA A 99 -9.60 7.38 -11.26
N SER A 100 -9.66 6.10 -10.93
CA SER A 100 -10.79 5.23 -11.22
C SER A 100 -11.95 5.47 -10.24
N GLY A 101 -13.08 4.78 -10.45
CA GLY A 101 -14.18 4.78 -9.48
C GLY A 101 -13.75 4.33 -8.08
N TRP A 102 -12.78 3.45 -7.98
CA TRP A 102 -12.24 2.91 -6.72
C TRP A 102 -11.16 3.78 -6.10
N GLY A 103 -10.27 4.37 -6.90
CA GLY A 103 -9.15 5.15 -6.41
C GLY A 103 -8.06 5.36 -7.45
N TYR A 104 -6.86 5.62 -6.99
CA TYR A 104 -5.67 5.79 -7.83
C TYR A 104 -4.92 4.48 -8.03
N HIS A 105 -4.23 4.38 -9.15
CA HIS A 105 -3.36 3.24 -9.46
C HIS A 105 -2.01 3.36 -8.72
N ASN A 106 -1.30 2.25 -8.66
CA ASN A 106 -0.07 2.13 -7.87
C ASN A 106 1.02 3.12 -8.28
N ASP A 107 1.12 3.47 -9.56
CA ASP A 107 2.08 4.45 -10.07
C ASP A 107 1.91 5.83 -9.41
N VAL A 108 0.66 6.31 -9.29
CA VAL A 108 0.36 7.57 -8.60
C VAL A 108 0.64 7.46 -7.11
N LEU A 109 0.21 6.37 -6.49
CA LEU A 109 0.42 6.12 -5.07
C LEU A 109 1.91 6.09 -4.72
N TYR A 110 2.72 5.38 -5.50
CA TYR A 110 4.17 5.28 -5.29
C TYR A 110 4.90 6.59 -5.55
N LYS A 111 4.47 7.37 -6.53
CA LYS A 111 5.01 8.71 -6.77
C LYS A 111 4.82 9.62 -5.56
N GLU A 112 3.63 9.63 -4.96
CA GLU A 112 3.38 10.42 -3.76
C GLU A 112 4.12 9.85 -2.54
N THR A 113 4.23 8.52 -2.43
CA THR A 113 5.04 7.85 -1.41
C THR A 113 6.48 8.34 -1.46
N LEU A 114 7.10 8.36 -2.64
CA LEU A 114 8.47 8.85 -2.82
C LEU A 114 8.60 10.32 -2.43
N ARG A 115 7.63 11.16 -2.80
CA ARG A 115 7.62 12.58 -2.44
C ARG A 115 7.58 12.77 -0.91
N LEU A 116 6.76 11.98 -0.21
CA LEU A 116 6.68 12.04 1.26
C LEU A 116 7.96 11.53 1.92
N LEU A 117 8.55 10.45 1.42
CA LEU A 117 9.83 9.93 1.90
C LEU A 117 10.95 10.96 1.70
N GLU A 118 11.00 11.61 0.55
CA GLU A 118 12.00 12.64 0.25
C GLU A 118 11.83 13.87 1.15
N ALA A 119 10.60 14.33 1.34
CA ALA A 119 10.29 15.45 2.22
C ALA A 119 10.58 15.15 3.69
N GLY A 120 10.34 13.92 4.13
CA GLY A 120 10.57 13.45 5.50
C GLY A 120 11.92 12.77 5.73
N ARG A 121 12.90 12.94 4.84
CA ARG A 121 14.21 12.22 4.88
C ARG A 121 14.94 12.30 6.23
N LYS A 122 14.72 13.36 7.00
CA LYS A 122 15.33 13.56 8.32
C LYS A 122 14.45 13.09 9.47
N ASP A 123 13.24 12.68 9.18
CA ASP A 123 12.25 12.29 10.18
C ASP A 123 12.34 10.79 10.43
N LYS A 124 12.11 10.38 11.67
CA LYS A 124 11.79 8.99 11.97
C LYS A 124 10.34 8.74 11.54
N MET A 125 10.14 7.97 10.49
CA MET A 125 8.83 7.79 9.87
C MET A 125 8.54 6.34 9.57
N LEU A 126 7.32 5.90 9.92
CA LEU A 126 6.70 4.70 9.38
C LEU A 126 5.65 5.14 8.36
N LEU A 127 5.88 4.87 7.10
CA LEU A 127 4.92 5.11 6.02
C LEU A 127 4.45 3.77 5.46
N VAL A 128 3.16 3.54 5.55
CA VAL A 128 2.52 2.34 5.02
C VAL A 128 1.62 2.72 3.85
N THR A 129 1.74 2.02 2.74
CA THR A 129 0.91 2.24 1.54
C THR A 129 -0.01 1.04 1.30
N LYS A 130 -1.31 1.30 1.16
CA LYS A 130 -2.32 0.31 0.76
C LYS A 130 -2.62 0.49 -0.72
N THR A 131 -2.13 -0.45 -1.52
CA THR A 131 -2.30 -0.49 -2.98
C THR A 131 -3.69 -0.98 -3.38
N LEU A 132 -4.07 -0.77 -4.66
CA LEU A 132 -5.40 -1.10 -5.18
C LEU A 132 -5.37 -2.02 -6.40
N ASP A 133 -4.30 -2.04 -7.19
CA ASP A 133 -4.30 -2.63 -8.53
C ASP A 133 -4.46 -4.16 -8.57
N MET A 134 -4.31 -4.84 -7.43
CA MET A 134 -4.65 -6.27 -7.32
C MET A 134 -6.11 -6.52 -6.88
N HIS A 135 -6.93 -5.47 -6.76
CA HIS A 135 -8.35 -5.62 -6.53
C HIS A 135 -9.09 -5.94 -7.85
N GLN A 136 -10.08 -6.82 -7.77
CA GLN A 136 -10.93 -7.10 -8.94
C GLN A 136 -11.59 -5.82 -9.46
N PRO A 137 -11.75 -5.63 -10.76
CA PRO A 137 -11.54 -6.58 -11.88
C PRO A 137 -10.11 -6.63 -12.44
N TYR A 138 -9.08 -6.32 -11.66
CA TYR A 138 -7.66 -6.33 -12.04
C TYR A 138 -7.35 -5.39 -13.22
N PRO A 139 -7.59 -4.09 -13.04
CA PRO A 139 -7.27 -3.14 -14.09
C PRO A 139 -5.75 -3.02 -14.26
N TYR A 140 -5.26 -3.21 -15.46
CA TYR A 140 -3.85 -3.08 -15.85
C TYR A 140 -3.66 -1.77 -16.61
N TYR A 141 -3.97 -0.66 -15.93
CA TYR A 141 -3.84 0.68 -16.52
C TYR A 141 -2.38 1.11 -16.55
N GLY A 142 -2.03 1.88 -17.58
CA GLY A 142 -0.70 2.47 -17.73
C GLY A 142 0.28 1.66 -18.59
N ILE A 143 -0.02 0.42 -18.93
CA ILE A 143 0.72 -0.34 -19.95
C ILE A 143 -0.22 -0.60 -21.11
N SER A 144 0.16 -0.13 -22.30
CA SER A 144 -0.62 -0.45 -23.49
C SER A 144 -0.53 -1.94 -23.80
N TRP A 145 -1.60 -2.48 -24.38
CA TRP A 145 -1.71 -3.88 -24.71
C TRP A 145 -0.52 -4.38 -25.58
N GLU A 146 -0.10 -3.54 -26.53
CA GLU A 146 1.00 -3.85 -27.44
C GLU A 146 2.35 -3.94 -26.74
N ASN A 147 2.51 -3.26 -25.64
CA ASN A 147 3.75 -3.21 -24.85
C ASN A 147 3.85 -4.34 -23.81
N MET A 148 2.80 -5.14 -23.65
CA MET A 148 2.87 -6.32 -22.79
C MET A 148 3.60 -7.47 -23.49
N PRO A 149 4.48 -8.21 -22.78
CA PRO A 149 5.04 -9.44 -23.31
C PRO A 149 3.94 -10.40 -23.75
N PRO A 150 4.07 -11.10 -24.90
CA PRO A 150 3.04 -12.01 -25.39
C PRO A 150 2.57 -13.04 -24.36
N ALA A 151 3.49 -13.60 -23.57
CA ALA A 151 3.15 -14.57 -22.52
C ALA A 151 2.23 -13.99 -21.41
N VAL A 152 2.30 -12.68 -21.16
CA VAL A 152 1.43 -11.98 -20.22
C VAL A 152 0.13 -11.56 -20.90
N ARG A 153 0.26 -10.93 -22.07
CA ARG A 153 -0.86 -10.39 -22.84
C ARG A 153 -1.87 -11.47 -23.22
N ASP A 154 -1.37 -12.58 -23.69
CA ASP A 154 -2.19 -13.67 -24.25
C ASP A 154 -2.54 -14.74 -23.19
N HIS A 155 -2.19 -14.50 -21.92
CA HIS A 155 -2.51 -15.42 -20.83
C HIS A 155 -4.03 -15.47 -20.54
N GLU A 156 -4.55 -16.67 -20.30
CA GLU A 156 -5.97 -16.90 -20.03
C GLU A 156 -6.49 -16.19 -18.76
N LEU A 157 -5.64 -16.11 -17.71
CA LEU A 157 -5.98 -15.46 -16.45
C LEU A 157 -5.66 -13.96 -16.50
N VAL A 158 -6.68 -13.13 -16.42
CA VAL A 158 -6.55 -11.66 -16.40
C VAL A 158 -5.69 -11.16 -15.22
N THR A 159 -5.66 -11.90 -14.12
CA THR A 159 -4.85 -11.58 -12.94
C THR A 159 -3.35 -11.51 -13.25
N ILE A 160 -2.86 -12.29 -14.22
CA ILE A 160 -1.44 -12.27 -14.63
C ILE A 160 -1.06 -10.90 -15.20
N ARG A 161 -1.96 -10.24 -15.92
CA ARG A 161 -1.73 -8.88 -16.43
C ARG A 161 -1.68 -7.86 -15.29
N GLY A 162 -2.58 -8.00 -14.32
CA GLY A 162 -2.56 -7.19 -13.10
C GLY A 162 -1.26 -7.38 -12.30
N MET A 163 -0.80 -8.61 -12.12
CA MET A 163 0.47 -8.93 -11.47
C MET A 163 1.66 -8.31 -12.22
N TYR A 164 1.67 -8.40 -13.54
CA TYR A 164 2.71 -7.78 -14.36
C TYR A 164 2.74 -6.26 -14.18
N TRP A 165 1.56 -5.61 -14.19
CA TRP A 165 1.47 -4.17 -13.92
C TRP A 165 2.00 -3.80 -12.53
N VAL A 166 1.59 -4.54 -11.49
CA VAL A 166 2.06 -4.31 -10.12
C VAL A 166 3.57 -4.50 -10.01
N ASP A 167 4.13 -5.54 -10.64
CA ASP A 167 5.58 -5.79 -10.67
C ASP A 167 6.34 -4.64 -11.36
N GLN A 168 5.82 -4.12 -12.47
CA GLN A 168 6.45 -2.99 -13.18
C GLN A 168 6.39 -1.69 -12.35
N THR A 169 5.26 -1.40 -11.71
CA THR A 169 5.15 -0.21 -10.87
C THR A 169 6.04 -0.30 -9.64
N LEU A 170 6.16 -1.48 -9.05
CA LEU A 170 7.04 -1.73 -7.92
C LEU A 170 8.53 -1.59 -8.32
N LYS A 171 8.90 -2.11 -9.48
CA LYS A 171 10.24 -1.90 -10.06
C LYS A 171 10.57 -0.41 -10.16
N ASN A 172 9.71 0.34 -10.83
CA ASN A 172 9.91 1.78 -11.03
C ASN A 172 10.03 2.52 -9.70
N PHE A 173 9.22 2.13 -8.70
CA PHE A 173 9.31 2.69 -7.35
C PHE A 173 10.69 2.47 -6.72
N PHE A 174 11.23 1.26 -6.77
CA PHE A 174 12.53 0.96 -6.17
C PHE A 174 13.68 1.62 -6.94
N GLU A 175 13.64 1.63 -8.26
CA GLU A 175 14.65 2.30 -9.09
C GLU A 175 14.68 3.82 -8.81
N GLU A 176 13.52 4.45 -8.68
CA GLU A 176 13.42 5.86 -8.34
C GLU A 176 13.84 6.14 -6.88
N ALA A 177 13.47 5.28 -5.95
CA ALA A 177 13.88 5.38 -4.56
C ALA A 177 15.42 5.29 -4.42
N GLU A 178 16.05 4.35 -5.14
CA GLU A 178 17.51 4.20 -5.19
C GLU A 178 18.16 5.43 -5.80
N ALA A 179 17.67 5.89 -6.96
CA ALA A 179 18.19 7.08 -7.63
C ALA A 179 18.10 8.34 -6.76
N LYS A 180 17.12 8.42 -5.86
CA LYS A 180 16.95 9.51 -4.89
C LYS A 180 17.73 9.27 -3.57
N GLY A 181 18.41 8.15 -3.40
CA GLY A 181 19.09 7.77 -2.14
C GLY A 181 18.12 7.63 -0.97
N LEU A 182 16.98 7.00 -1.18
CA LEU A 182 15.93 6.75 -0.16
C LEU A 182 15.95 5.31 0.35
N MET A 183 16.92 4.51 -0.08
CA MET A 183 17.04 3.07 0.27
C MET A 183 18.07 2.79 1.38
N ASP A 184 18.74 3.82 1.92
CA ASP A 184 19.78 3.71 2.98
C ASP A 184 19.17 3.75 4.39
#